data_6b92d999cb1078241e9c23dfc6fb5e9f
#
_entry.id   6b92d999cb1078241e9c23dfc6fb5e9f
#
_cell.length_a   1.000
_cell.length_b   1.000
_cell.length_c   1.000
_cell.angle_alpha   90.00
_cell.angle_beta   90.00
_cell.angle_gamma   90.00
#
_symmetry.space_group_name_H-M   'P 1'
#
loop_
_entity.id
_entity.type
_entity.pdbx_description
1 polymer ?
#
loop_
_entity_poly.entity_id
_entity_poly.type
_entity_poly.pdbx_seq_one_letter_code
_entity_poly.pdbx_strand_id
1 'polypeptide(L)'
;GNKDQFRTLLKDMIGDNQDNPETIVRTVKEYMFCNYEILEDELNDAVSIFKGDIPDNYFDGGGWTIDDSTVPKQFYDLLRFFVTLPEFQLK
;
A
#
# COMPACT_ATOMS: atom_id res chain seq x y z
N GLY A 1 -1.85 -0.83 -19.82
CA GLY A 1 -0.45 -1.08 -19.53
C GLY A 1 -0.25 -1.52 -18.09
N ASN A 2 1.01 -1.65 -17.70
CA ASN A 2 1.35 -2.15 -16.37
C ASN A 2 0.81 -1.27 -15.23
N LYS A 3 0.75 0.04 -15.47
CA LYS A 3 0.25 0.97 -14.44
C LYS A 3 -1.21 0.72 -14.12
N ASP A 4 -2.02 0.45 -15.14
CA ASP A 4 -3.44 0.17 -14.92
C ASP A 4 -3.64 -1.18 -14.23
N GLN A 5 -2.75 -2.14 -14.51
CA GLN A 5 -2.80 -3.44 -13.85
C GLN A 5 -2.54 -3.33 -12.35
N PHE A 6 -1.58 -2.51 -11.94
CA PHE A 6 -1.32 -2.28 -10.52
C PHE A 6 -2.51 -1.63 -9.82
N ARG A 7 -3.12 -0.63 -10.47
CA ARG A 7 -4.30 0.02 -9.88
C ARG A 7 -5.45 -0.97 -9.74
N THR A 8 -5.71 -1.75 -10.78
CA THR A 8 -6.78 -2.74 -10.76
C THR A 8 -6.55 -3.75 -9.65
N LEU A 9 -5.33 -4.25 -9.53
CA LEU A 9 -4.99 -5.20 -8.49
C LEU A 9 -5.21 -4.62 -7.09
N LEU A 10 -4.79 -3.38 -6.88
CA LEU A 10 -4.97 -2.71 -5.60
C LEU A 10 -6.45 -2.54 -5.27
N LYS A 11 -7.26 -2.10 -6.24
CA LYS A 11 -8.71 -1.95 -6.03
C LYS A 11 -9.38 -3.28 -5.72
N ASP A 12 -8.93 -4.36 -6.35
CA ASP A 12 -9.47 -5.69 -6.07
C ASP A 12 -9.20 -6.12 -4.63
N MET A 13 -8.06 -5.71 -4.08
CA MET A 13 -7.70 -6.05 -2.71
C MET A 13 -8.46 -5.23 -1.67
N ILE A 14 -8.60 -3.92 -1.90
CA ILE A 14 -9.02 -2.99 -0.84
C ILE A 14 -10.33 -2.26 -1.14
N GLY A 15 -10.88 -2.42 -2.34
CA GLY A 15 -12.09 -1.69 -2.75
C GLY A 15 -11.77 -0.36 -3.40
N ASP A 16 -12.81 0.26 -3.97
CA ASP A 16 -12.66 1.43 -4.85
C ASP A 16 -12.55 2.76 -4.11
N ASN A 17 -12.96 2.80 -2.84
CA ASN A 17 -13.11 4.06 -2.12
C ASN A 17 -12.16 4.19 -0.93
N GLN A 18 -11.18 3.33 -0.81
CA GLN A 18 -10.26 3.39 0.32
C GLN A 18 -9.24 4.50 0.13
N ASP A 19 -9.12 5.38 1.12
CA ASP A 19 -8.20 6.52 1.08
C ASP A 19 -7.27 6.61 2.29
N ASN A 20 -7.35 5.64 3.20
CA ASN A 20 -6.51 5.63 4.40
C ASN A 20 -5.26 4.78 4.16
N PRO A 21 -4.06 5.39 4.13
CA PRO A 21 -2.83 4.66 3.83
C PRO A 21 -2.55 3.50 4.78
N GLU A 22 -2.83 3.67 6.07
CA GLU A 22 -2.60 2.59 7.03
C GLU A 22 -3.49 1.39 6.73
N THR A 23 -4.77 1.62 6.45
CA THR A 23 -5.71 0.57 6.10
C THR A 23 -5.28 -0.14 4.82
N ILE A 24 -4.84 0.63 3.82
CA ILE A 24 -4.34 0.07 2.55
C ILE A 24 -3.15 -0.84 2.81
N VAL A 25 -2.18 -0.36 3.57
CA VAL A 25 -0.97 -1.13 3.86
C VAL A 25 -1.29 -2.43 4.60
N ARG A 26 -2.15 -2.36 5.61
CA ARG A 26 -2.55 -3.55 6.37
C ARG A 26 -3.26 -4.58 5.49
N THR A 27 -4.14 -4.10 4.62
CA THR A 27 -4.90 -4.98 3.74
C THR A 27 -4.00 -5.66 2.71
N VAL A 28 -3.07 -4.92 2.13
CA VAL A 28 -2.12 -5.49 1.16
C VAL A 28 -1.23 -6.53 1.86
N LYS A 29 -0.77 -6.21 3.07
CA LYS A 29 0.04 -7.16 3.84
C LYS A 29 -0.71 -8.46 4.08
N GLU A 30 -1.97 -8.37 4.47
CA GLU A 30 -2.80 -9.54 4.69
C GLU A 30 -2.90 -10.41 3.44
N TYR A 31 -3.11 -9.78 2.28
CA TYR A 31 -3.19 -10.54 1.03
C TYR A 31 -1.90 -11.26 0.69
N MET A 32 -0.76 -10.62 0.96
CA MET A 32 0.54 -11.20 0.60
C MET A 32 0.99 -12.31 1.55
N PHE A 33 0.67 -12.17 2.84
CA PHE A 33 1.20 -13.08 3.88
C PHE A 33 0.11 -13.94 4.51
N CYS A 34 -1.15 -13.75 4.14
CA CYS A 34 -2.29 -14.44 4.74
C CYS A 34 -2.34 -14.25 6.26
N ASN A 35 -1.95 -13.06 6.73
CA ASN A 35 -1.76 -12.76 8.13
C ASN A 35 -1.97 -11.27 8.36
N TYR A 36 -2.80 -10.93 9.37
CA TYR A 36 -3.08 -9.55 9.73
C TYR A 36 -1.96 -8.89 10.54
N GLU A 37 -1.11 -9.69 11.18
CA GLU A 37 -0.13 -9.16 12.08
C GLU A 37 0.98 -8.43 11.34
N ILE A 38 1.30 -7.23 11.82
CA ILE A 38 2.42 -6.45 11.32
C ILE A 38 3.01 -5.71 12.51
N LEU A 39 4.33 -5.80 12.64
CA LEU A 39 5.03 -5.07 13.70
C LEU A 39 4.88 -3.57 13.46
N GLU A 40 4.81 -2.81 14.56
CA GLU A 40 4.58 -1.36 14.47
C GLU A 40 5.64 -0.67 13.62
N ASP A 41 6.90 -1.03 13.78
CA ASP A 41 7.99 -0.44 13.00
C ASP A 41 7.84 -0.77 11.51
N GLU A 42 7.47 -2.01 11.19
CA GLU A 42 7.22 -2.41 9.80
C GLU A 42 6.04 -1.64 9.22
N LEU A 43 4.97 -1.48 10.00
CA LEU A 43 3.81 -0.73 9.56
C LEU A 43 4.18 0.72 9.26
N ASN A 44 4.92 1.36 10.16
CA ASN A 44 5.34 2.75 9.96
C ASN A 44 6.20 2.90 8.73
N ASP A 45 7.15 1.99 8.50
CA ASP A 45 7.98 2.01 7.31
C ASP A 45 7.16 1.79 6.04
N ALA A 46 6.25 0.84 6.06
CA ALA A 46 5.41 0.54 4.91
C ALA A 46 4.50 1.71 4.56
N VAL A 47 3.90 2.35 5.57
CA VAL A 47 3.06 3.53 5.35
C VAL A 47 3.88 4.67 4.76
N SER A 48 5.08 4.91 5.28
CA SER A 48 5.97 5.94 4.75
C SER A 48 6.34 5.68 3.29
N ILE A 49 6.63 4.43 2.96
CA ILE A 49 6.95 4.05 1.58
C ILE A 49 5.74 4.24 0.68
N PHE A 50 4.57 3.84 1.14
CA PHE A 50 3.34 4.01 0.36
C PHE A 50 3.02 5.47 0.10
N LYS A 51 3.19 6.33 1.12
CA LYS A 51 2.95 7.77 0.96
C LYS A 51 3.98 8.43 0.03
N GLY A 52 5.21 7.94 0.07
CA GLY A 52 6.28 8.51 -0.74
C GLY A 52 6.47 9.99 -0.46
N ASP A 53 6.48 10.81 -1.49
CA ASP A 53 6.66 12.26 -1.38
C ASP A 53 5.34 13.02 -1.21
N ILE A 54 4.21 12.32 -1.13
CA ILE A 54 2.90 12.97 -1.01
C ILE A 54 2.74 13.48 0.42
N PRO A 55 2.42 14.77 0.61
CA PRO A 55 2.27 15.32 1.96
C PRO A 55 1.12 14.69 2.73
N ASP A 56 1.27 14.59 4.05
CA ASP A 56 0.26 13.99 4.92
C ASP A 56 -1.09 14.70 4.82
N ASN A 57 -1.09 16.03 4.69
CA ASN A 57 -2.34 16.78 4.61
C ASN A 57 -3.13 16.46 3.35
N TYR A 58 -2.49 15.94 2.32
CA TYR A 58 -3.19 15.53 1.10
C TYR A 58 -4.06 14.31 1.38
N PHE A 59 -3.57 13.38 2.20
CA PHE A 59 -4.36 12.24 2.63
C PHE A 59 -5.44 12.66 3.63
N ASP A 60 -5.07 13.42 4.66
CA ASP A 60 -5.96 13.82 5.73
C ASP A 60 -7.09 14.72 5.23
N GLY A 61 -6.81 15.54 4.25
CA GLY A 61 -7.79 16.46 3.68
C GLY A 61 -8.69 15.84 2.62
N GLY A 62 -8.50 14.56 2.30
CA GLY A 62 -9.32 13.87 1.32
C GLY A 62 -8.96 14.17 -0.13
N GLY A 63 -7.83 14.82 -0.39
CA GLY A 63 -7.40 15.13 -1.75
C GLY A 63 -6.81 13.95 -2.48
N TRP A 64 -6.26 12.97 -1.74
CA TRP A 64 -5.70 11.77 -2.35
C TRP A 64 -6.78 10.70 -2.47
N THR A 65 -6.82 10.02 -3.61
CA THR A 65 -7.71 8.90 -3.83
C THR A 65 -6.95 7.77 -4.54
N ILE A 66 -7.56 6.59 -4.55
CA ILE A 66 -6.98 5.42 -5.21
C ILE A 66 -6.90 5.60 -6.74
N ASP A 67 -7.53 6.64 -7.27
CA ASP A 67 -7.48 6.94 -8.69
C ASP A 67 -6.38 7.93 -9.08
N ASP A 68 -5.62 8.42 -8.10
CA ASP A 68 -4.51 9.33 -8.39
C ASP A 68 -3.47 8.67 -9.30
N SER A 69 -2.83 9.50 -10.13
CA SER A 69 -1.81 9.03 -11.07
C SER A 69 -0.58 8.46 -10.34
N THR A 70 -0.40 8.80 -9.08
CA THR A 70 0.72 8.32 -8.26
C THR A 70 0.54 6.88 -7.77
N VAL A 71 -0.68 6.36 -7.80
CA VAL A 71 -1.02 5.08 -7.17
C VAL A 71 -0.23 3.89 -7.73
N PRO A 72 -0.04 3.75 -9.05
CA PRO A 72 0.74 2.61 -9.54
C PRO A 72 2.15 2.55 -8.97
N LYS A 73 2.83 3.69 -8.84
CA LYS A 73 4.15 3.73 -8.25
C LYS A 73 4.10 3.44 -6.76
N GLN A 74 3.12 4.01 -6.06
CA GLN A 74 2.94 3.78 -4.62
C GLN A 74 2.76 2.30 -4.32
N PHE A 75 1.90 1.64 -5.09
CA PHE A 75 1.63 0.22 -4.91
C PHE A 75 2.86 -0.62 -5.24
N TYR A 76 3.53 -0.31 -6.33
CA TYR A 76 4.75 -1.00 -6.72
C TYR A 76 5.82 -0.91 -5.61
N ASP A 77 6.05 0.28 -5.09
CA ASP A 77 7.04 0.48 -4.05
C ASP A 77 6.67 -0.28 -2.76
N LEU A 78 5.39 -0.31 -2.43
CA LEU A 78 4.90 -1.07 -1.27
C LEU A 78 5.14 -2.57 -1.44
N LEU A 79 4.82 -3.12 -2.62
CA LEU A 79 5.06 -4.53 -2.89
C LEU A 79 6.54 -4.88 -2.79
N ARG A 80 7.40 -4.00 -3.33
CA ARG A 80 8.85 -4.21 -3.23
C ARG A 80 9.32 -4.25 -1.79
N PHE A 81 8.77 -3.38 -0.96
CA PHE A 81 9.11 -3.38 0.46
C PHE A 81 8.73 -4.71 1.11
N PHE A 82 7.51 -5.17 0.87
CA PHE A 82 7.03 -6.40 1.50
C PHE A 82 7.84 -7.62 1.08
N VAL A 83 8.26 -7.73 -0.18
CA VAL A 83 9.03 -8.89 -0.62
C VAL A 83 10.43 -8.93 -0.01
N THR A 84 10.92 -7.82 0.55
CA THR A 84 12.21 -7.80 1.25
C THR A 84 12.12 -8.22 2.70
N LEU A 85 10.90 -8.34 3.25
CA LEU A 85 10.74 -8.74 4.65
C LEU A 85 11.15 -10.20 4.85
N PRO A 86 11.80 -10.51 5.99
CA PRO A 86 12.23 -11.89 6.26
C PRO A 86 11.08 -12.88 6.23
N GLU A 87 9.90 -12.50 6.74
CA GLU A 87 8.75 -13.42 6.77
C GLU A 87 8.27 -13.79 5.38
N PHE A 88 8.43 -12.91 4.39
CA PHE A 88 8.09 -13.24 3.01
C PHE A 88 9.06 -14.26 2.44
N GLN A 89 10.35 -14.10 2.75
CA GLN A 89 11.39 -14.95 2.20
C GLN A 89 11.43 -16.34 2.84
N LEU A 90 10.81 -16.47 4.00
CA LEU A 90 10.76 -17.77 4.69
C LEU A 90 9.60 -18.64 4.22
N LYS A 91 8.76 -18.12 3.35
CA LYS A 91 7.68 -18.91 2.76
C LYS A 91 8.15 -19.73 1.54
#